data_a64035137f02eec8a7b24b022e72f2e9
#
_entry.id   a64035137f02eec8a7b24b022e72f2e9
#
_cell.length_a   1.000
_cell.length_b   1.000
_cell.length_c   1.000
_cell.angle_alpha   90.00
_cell.angle_beta   90.00
_cell.angle_gamma   90.00
#
_symmetry.space_group_name_H-M   'P 1'
#
loop_
_entity.id
_entity.type
_entity.pdbx_description
1 polymer ?
#
loop_
_entity_poly.entity_id
_entity_poly.type
_entity_poly.pdbx_seq_one_letter_code
_entity_poly.pdbx_strand_id
1 'polypeptide(L)'
;KKYMYQLHRTWVEDLKKVLFIILYPSSADDTNNDLTTTRCINYAKKWGYGGLMIGNIYPYRAKRPKKLKMWLNKHTVEVYDARFENTIHVQRMAQEASKIVCAWGGNHPGIPKWVANLGYITYLELCDDGITPKHPLGNLSKDLVPKHYKLNTMLNG
;
A
#
# COMPACT_ATOMS: atom_id res chain seq x y z
N LYS A 1 17.36 6.29 -3.99
CA LYS A 1 17.38 5.18 -3.03
C LYS A 1 16.77 3.93 -3.63
N LYS A 2 17.28 2.78 -3.22
CA LYS A 2 16.84 1.49 -3.73
C LYS A 2 15.51 1.03 -3.11
N TYR A 3 15.28 1.38 -1.85
CA TYR A 3 14.11 0.96 -1.08
C TYR A 3 13.37 2.14 -0.48
N MET A 4 12.06 1.98 -0.29
CA MET A 4 11.24 2.87 0.52
C MET A 4 10.33 2.02 1.40
N TYR A 5 10.41 2.25 2.71
CA TYR A 5 9.62 1.48 3.69
C TYR A 5 8.39 2.23 4.18
N GLN A 6 8.44 3.56 4.25
CA GLN A 6 7.33 4.39 4.74
C GLN A 6 7.30 5.72 4.00
N LEU A 7 6.09 6.17 3.70
CA LEU A 7 5.86 7.52 3.21
C LEU A 7 4.79 8.16 4.09
N HIS A 8 5.02 9.39 4.55
CA HIS A 8 4.11 10.10 5.45
C HIS A 8 3.78 11.47 4.91
N ARG A 9 2.51 11.88 5.07
CA ARG A 9 2.04 13.24 4.82
C ARG A 9 1.07 13.62 5.93
N THR A 10 1.27 14.77 6.56
CA THR A 10 0.41 15.25 7.64
C THR A 10 0.02 16.68 7.36
N TRP A 11 -1.26 16.99 7.45
CA TRP A 11 -1.79 18.34 7.26
C TRP A 11 -2.60 18.84 8.46
N VAL A 12 -3.09 17.95 9.32
CA VAL A 12 -3.69 18.29 10.61
C VAL A 12 -3.18 17.28 11.65
N GLU A 13 -2.25 17.70 12.51
CA GLU A 13 -1.55 16.81 13.45
C GLU A 13 -2.50 16.06 14.40
N ASP A 14 -3.55 16.74 14.86
CA ASP A 14 -4.44 16.19 15.89
C ASP A 14 -5.47 15.21 15.34
N LEU A 15 -5.61 15.10 14.02
CA LEU A 15 -6.56 14.19 13.41
C LEU A 15 -5.91 12.85 13.07
N LYS A 16 -6.76 11.84 12.97
CA LYS A 16 -6.34 10.47 12.69
C LYS A 16 -5.75 10.34 11.28
N LYS A 17 -5.01 9.26 11.06
CA LYS A 17 -4.32 9.00 9.79
C LYS A 17 -4.83 7.72 9.15
N VAL A 18 -4.78 7.69 7.81
CA VAL A 18 -5.11 6.51 7.02
C VAL A 18 -3.84 5.94 6.39
N LEU A 19 -3.73 4.61 6.37
CA LEU A 19 -2.65 3.90 5.70
C LEU A 19 -3.18 3.30 4.40
N PHE A 20 -2.56 3.67 3.27
CA PHE A 20 -2.76 2.96 2.01
C PHE A 20 -1.61 1.97 1.80
N ILE A 21 -1.94 0.75 1.38
CA ILE A 21 -0.95 -0.28 1.06
C ILE A 21 -0.99 -0.52 -0.44
N ILE A 22 0.09 -0.15 -1.13
CA ILE A 22 0.26 -0.36 -2.57
C ILE A 22 1.29 -1.46 -2.81
N LEU A 23 1.52 -1.84 -4.06
CA LEU A 23 2.35 -3.00 -4.36
C LEU A 23 3.85 -2.74 -4.12
N TYR A 24 4.35 -1.65 -4.69
CA TYR A 24 5.74 -1.21 -4.52
C TYR A 24 5.79 0.31 -4.59
N PRO A 25 6.88 0.94 -4.11
CA PRO A 25 6.94 2.39 -4.03
C PRO A 25 6.68 3.07 -5.38
N SER A 26 5.85 4.10 -5.35
CA SER A 26 5.65 5.01 -6.47
C SER A 26 6.85 5.97 -6.56
N SER A 27 6.81 6.95 -7.45
CA SER A 27 7.91 7.88 -7.61
C SER A 27 7.97 8.99 -6.56
N ALA A 28 7.00 9.04 -5.63
CA ALA A 28 7.01 10.02 -4.54
C ALA A 28 8.17 9.77 -3.58
N ASP A 29 8.60 10.83 -2.91
CA ASP A 29 9.62 10.77 -1.87
C ASP A 29 9.21 11.66 -0.69
N ASP A 30 10.14 11.94 0.22
CA ASP A 30 9.84 12.71 1.45
C ASP A 30 9.29 14.10 1.17
N THR A 31 9.62 14.69 0.04
CA THR A 31 9.26 16.09 -0.28
C THR A 31 8.38 16.24 -1.51
N ASN A 32 8.32 15.23 -2.37
CA ASN A 32 7.61 15.32 -3.64
C ASN A 32 6.46 14.33 -3.71
N ASN A 33 5.28 14.81 -4.13
CA ASN A 33 4.14 13.96 -4.39
C ASN A 33 4.09 13.59 -5.88
N ASP A 34 3.72 12.34 -6.15
CA ASP A 34 3.34 11.91 -7.48
C ASP A 34 1.81 11.80 -7.57
N LEU A 35 1.29 11.35 -8.69
CA LEU A 35 -0.15 11.23 -8.89
C LEU A 35 -0.78 10.21 -7.91
N THR A 36 -0.09 9.09 -7.66
CA THR A 36 -0.57 8.08 -6.69
C THR A 36 -0.76 8.71 -5.32
N THR A 37 0.27 9.38 -4.82
CA THR A 37 0.24 10.01 -3.50
C THR A 37 -0.83 11.10 -3.44
N THR A 38 -0.93 11.92 -4.48
CA THR A 38 -1.94 12.98 -4.54
C THR A 38 -3.35 12.41 -4.46
N ARG A 39 -3.64 11.34 -5.17
CA ARG A 39 -4.96 10.70 -5.10
C ARG A 39 -5.26 10.14 -3.72
N CYS A 40 -4.27 9.51 -3.09
CA CYS A 40 -4.44 9.01 -1.72
C CYS A 40 -4.70 10.17 -0.74
N ILE A 41 -3.97 11.29 -0.87
CA ILE A 41 -4.19 12.48 -0.04
C ILE A 41 -5.63 12.99 -0.23
N ASN A 42 -6.10 13.06 -1.46
CA ASN A 42 -7.45 13.56 -1.74
C ASN A 42 -8.53 12.70 -1.09
N TYR A 43 -8.39 11.36 -1.14
CA TYR A 43 -9.30 10.48 -0.42
C TYR A 43 -9.22 10.70 1.08
N ALA A 44 -8.02 10.74 1.64
CA ALA A 44 -7.81 10.93 3.07
C ALA A 44 -8.46 12.22 3.57
N LYS A 45 -8.27 13.32 2.85
CA LYS A 45 -8.90 14.60 3.19
C LYS A 45 -10.42 14.54 3.10
N LYS A 46 -10.94 13.91 2.07
CA LYS A 46 -12.39 13.77 1.87
C LYS A 46 -13.03 12.98 3.01
N TRP A 47 -12.33 11.97 3.53
CA TRP A 47 -12.84 11.18 4.65
C TRP A 47 -12.62 11.83 6.01
N GLY A 48 -11.98 13.00 6.06
CA GLY A 48 -11.78 13.74 7.31
C GLY A 48 -10.53 13.37 8.09
N TYR A 49 -9.58 12.64 7.48
CA TYR A 49 -8.31 12.31 8.14
C TYR A 49 -7.33 13.48 8.07
N GLY A 50 -6.41 13.54 9.03
CA GLY A 50 -5.40 14.59 9.12
C GLY A 50 -4.05 14.19 8.58
N GLY A 51 -3.91 12.97 8.09
CA GLY A 51 -2.65 12.49 7.55
C GLY A 51 -2.80 11.21 6.75
N LEU A 52 -1.77 10.95 5.96
CA LEU A 52 -1.63 9.80 5.10
C LEU A 52 -0.33 9.08 5.39
N MET A 53 -0.41 7.77 5.47
CA MET A 53 0.76 6.91 5.40
C MET A 53 0.62 6.01 4.19
N ILE A 54 1.73 5.75 3.49
CA ILE A 54 1.77 4.75 2.42
C ILE A 54 2.80 3.71 2.78
N GLY A 55 2.36 2.45 2.79
CA GLY A 55 3.20 1.28 2.90
C GLY A 55 3.14 0.48 1.61
N ASN A 56 4.08 -0.42 1.45
CA ASN A 56 4.21 -1.24 0.24
C ASN A 56 4.23 -2.71 0.61
N ILE A 57 3.69 -3.56 -0.27
CA ILE A 57 3.84 -5.00 -0.13
C ILE A 57 5.31 -5.37 -0.26
N TYR A 58 6.01 -4.74 -1.19
CA TYR A 58 7.44 -4.92 -1.43
C TYR A 58 8.14 -3.56 -1.44
N PRO A 59 9.28 -3.40 -0.77
CA PRO A 59 9.91 -2.08 -0.59
C PRO A 59 10.77 -1.62 -1.76
N TYR A 60 11.03 -2.50 -2.73
CA TYR A 60 11.92 -2.20 -3.84
C TYR A 60 11.31 -1.20 -4.81
N ARG A 61 12.06 -0.13 -5.14
CA ARG A 61 11.63 0.88 -6.13
C ARG A 61 11.72 0.31 -7.54
N ALA A 62 10.78 -0.57 -7.86
CA ALA A 62 10.81 -1.36 -9.09
C ALA A 62 10.50 -0.55 -10.35
N LYS A 63 9.67 0.48 -10.22
CA LYS A 63 9.17 1.31 -11.33
C LYS A 63 8.17 0.60 -12.24
N ARG A 64 8.24 -0.73 -12.37
CA ARG A 64 7.31 -1.52 -13.20
C ARG A 64 7.26 -2.97 -12.71
N PRO A 65 6.17 -3.69 -12.98
CA PRO A 65 5.97 -5.06 -12.45
C PRO A 65 7.06 -6.05 -12.83
N LYS A 66 7.58 -5.96 -14.06
CA LYS A 66 8.64 -6.86 -14.51
C LYS A 66 9.91 -6.73 -13.65
N LYS A 67 10.27 -5.51 -13.28
CA LYS A 67 11.45 -5.27 -12.45
C LYS A 67 11.25 -5.81 -11.03
N LEU A 68 10.04 -5.72 -10.51
CA LEU A 68 9.71 -6.30 -9.20
C LEU A 68 9.91 -7.82 -9.22
N LYS A 69 9.40 -8.50 -10.26
CA LYS A 69 9.57 -9.95 -10.38
C LYS A 69 11.04 -10.34 -10.48
N MET A 70 11.83 -9.58 -11.23
CA MET A 70 13.27 -9.83 -11.34
C MET A 70 13.94 -9.70 -10.00
N TRP A 71 13.61 -8.67 -9.23
CA TRP A 71 14.18 -8.47 -7.89
C TRP A 71 13.81 -9.62 -6.95
N LEU A 72 12.54 -10.01 -6.94
CA LEU A 72 12.07 -11.11 -6.08
C LEU A 72 12.74 -12.44 -6.43
N ASN A 73 13.05 -12.67 -7.71
CA ASN A 73 13.66 -13.91 -8.17
C ASN A 73 15.16 -14.02 -7.86
N LYS A 74 15.77 -12.99 -7.34
CA LYS A 74 17.19 -13.04 -6.98
C LYS A 74 17.48 -13.96 -5.79
N HIS A 75 16.53 -14.09 -4.87
CA HIS A 75 16.65 -14.96 -3.68
C HIS A 75 17.95 -14.72 -2.89
N THR A 76 18.39 -13.46 -2.83
CA THR A 76 19.59 -13.08 -2.07
C THR A 76 19.23 -12.72 -0.63
N VAL A 77 20.23 -12.71 0.25
CA VAL A 77 20.07 -12.25 1.64
C VAL A 77 19.55 -10.81 1.65
N GLU A 78 20.06 -9.96 0.77
CA GLU A 78 19.59 -8.57 0.68
C GLU A 78 18.10 -8.49 0.42
N VAL A 79 17.56 -9.29 -0.50
CA VAL A 79 16.14 -9.31 -0.82
C VAL A 79 15.31 -9.74 0.37
N TYR A 80 15.72 -10.83 1.03
CA TYR A 80 14.99 -11.33 2.21
C TYR A 80 15.04 -10.34 3.37
N ASP A 81 16.19 -9.74 3.63
CA ASP A 81 16.33 -8.73 4.69
C ASP A 81 15.43 -7.50 4.41
N ALA A 82 15.42 -7.00 3.16
CA ALA A 82 14.58 -5.87 2.79
C ALA A 82 13.10 -6.21 2.96
N ARG A 83 12.68 -7.41 2.58
CA ARG A 83 11.29 -7.85 2.74
C ARG A 83 10.90 -7.95 4.21
N PHE A 84 11.78 -8.50 5.03
CA PHE A 84 11.54 -8.63 6.47
C PHE A 84 11.44 -7.26 7.13
N GLU A 85 12.38 -6.37 6.85
CA GLU A 85 12.36 -5.00 7.37
C GLU A 85 11.09 -4.28 6.95
N ASN A 86 10.69 -4.45 5.70
CA ASN A 86 9.45 -3.84 5.20
C ASN A 86 8.21 -4.29 5.98
N THR A 87 8.14 -5.59 6.28
CA THR A 87 7.02 -6.13 7.06
C THR A 87 6.90 -5.42 8.41
N ILE A 88 8.02 -5.21 9.09
CA ILE A 88 8.04 -4.51 10.38
C ILE A 88 7.53 -3.08 10.22
N HIS A 89 7.98 -2.37 9.19
CA HIS A 89 7.54 -0.99 8.93
C HIS A 89 6.03 -0.91 8.66
N VAL A 90 5.51 -1.79 7.81
CA VAL A 90 4.07 -1.78 7.50
C VAL A 90 3.24 -2.13 8.72
N GLN A 91 3.68 -3.09 9.53
CA GLN A 91 2.99 -3.44 10.77
C GLN A 91 2.93 -2.26 11.73
N ARG A 92 4.01 -1.49 11.86
CA ARG A 92 4.03 -0.29 12.71
C ARG A 92 3.07 0.78 12.21
N MET A 93 3.08 1.05 10.91
CA MET A 93 2.14 2.01 10.31
C MET A 93 0.69 1.54 10.50
N ALA A 94 0.43 0.25 10.35
CA ALA A 94 -0.91 -0.31 10.55
C ALA A 94 -1.40 -0.11 11.99
N GLN A 95 -0.53 -0.21 12.97
CA GLN A 95 -0.89 0.01 14.38
C GLN A 95 -1.21 1.49 14.65
N GLU A 96 -0.54 2.41 13.98
CA GLU A 96 -0.80 3.84 14.12
C GLU A 96 -2.03 4.31 13.35
N ALA A 97 -2.39 3.61 12.29
CA ALA A 97 -3.46 4.04 11.40
C ALA A 97 -4.84 3.79 12.01
N SER A 98 -5.77 4.70 11.75
CA SER A 98 -7.18 4.50 12.10
C SER A 98 -7.93 3.74 11.02
N LYS A 99 -7.39 3.68 9.82
CA LYS A 99 -7.96 2.98 8.67
C LYS A 99 -6.84 2.45 7.80
N ILE A 100 -6.98 1.22 7.32
CA ILE A 100 -6.03 0.59 6.39
C ILE A 100 -6.77 0.32 5.09
N VAL A 101 -6.26 0.86 3.97
CA VAL A 101 -6.85 0.69 2.64
C VAL A 101 -5.87 -0.07 1.75
N CYS A 102 -6.28 -1.26 1.32
CA CYS A 102 -5.50 -2.08 0.40
C CYS A 102 -5.72 -1.60 -1.03
N ALA A 103 -4.66 -1.32 -1.76
CA ALA A 103 -4.73 -0.72 -3.10
C ALA A 103 -3.53 -1.13 -3.96
N TRP A 104 -3.20 -2.42 -4.00
CA TRP A 104 -1.99 -2.87 -4.71
C TRP A 104 -2.17 -3.10 -6.20
N GLY A 105 -3.41 -3.22 -6.71
CA GLY A 105 -3.65 -3.43 -8.13
C GLY A 105 -3.41 -4.86 -8.61
N GLY A 106 -3.73 -5.11 -9.88
CA GLY A 106 -3.78 -6.45 -10.46
C GLY A 106 -2.45 -7.07 -10.86
N ASN A 107 -1.38 -6.29 -10.99
CA ASN A 107 -0.10 -6.77 -11.50
C ASN A 107 0.84 -7.25 -10.39
N HIS A 108 0.31 -8.02 -9.43
CA HIS A 108 1.12 -8.48 -8.29
C HIS A 108 1.57 -9.93 -8.47
N PRO A 109 2.75 -10.28 -7.91
CA PRO A 109 3.28 -11.64 -7.93
C PRO A 109 2.76 -12.52 -6.80
N GLY A 110 1.71 -12.10 -6.11
CA GLY A 110 1.17 -12.73 -4.92
C GLY A 110 1.21 -11.78 -3.74
N ILE A 111 0.31 -11.98 -2.78
CA ILE A 111 0.22 -11.15 -1.58
C ILE A 111 0.63 -11.99 -0.38
N PRO A 112 1.66 -11.55 0.37
CA PRO A 112 2.13 -12.30 1.54
C PRO A 112 1.05 -12.45 2.63
N LYS A 113 1.12 -13.54 3.36
CA LYS A 113 0.14 -13.86 4.42
C LYS A 113 0.08 -12.80 5.52
N TRP A 114 1.19 -12.12 5.81
CA TRP A 114 1.23 -11.12 6.88
C TRP A 114 0.25 -9.96 6.65
N VAL A 115 -0.13 -9.69 5.40
CA VAL A 115 -1.07 -8.61 5.09
C VAL A 115 -2.43 -8.86 5.75
N ALA A 116 -2.91 -10.10 5.75
CA ALA A 116 -4.18 -10.46 6.37
C ALA A 116 -4.18 -10.25 7.89
N ASN A 117 -3.01 -10.19 8.50
CA ASN A 117 -2.86 -10.05 9.95
C ASN A 117 -2.61 -8.61 10.42
N LEU A 118 -2.72 -7.63 9.51
CA LEU A 118 -2.48 -6.22 9.86
C LEU A 118 -3.58 -5.61 10.72
N GLY A 119 -4.75 -6.24 10.78
CA GLY A 119 -5.92 -5.75 11.51
C GLY A 119 -7.13 -5.67 10.58
N TYR A 120 -8.00 -4.68 10.80
CA TYR A 120 -9.18 -4.48 9.96
C TYR A 120 -8.77 -3.79 8.68
N ILE A 121 -8.65 -4.56 7.59
CA ILE A 121 -8.25 -4.03 6.29
C ILE A 121 -9.46 -3.75 5.42
N THR A 122 -9.33 -2.74 4.55
CA THR A 122 -10.39 -2.29 3.66
C THR A 122 -9.88 -2.17 2.22
N TYR A 123 -10.80 -1.91 1.31
CA TYR A 123 -10.51 -1.60 -0.09
C TYR A 123 -11.53 -0.58 -0.60
N LEU A 124 -11.27 0.05 -1.72
CA LEU A 124 -12.19 1.02 -2.34
C LEU A 124 -13.05 0.38 -3.42
N GLU A 125 -12.43 -0.33 -4.34
CA GLU A 125 -13.09 -1.01 -5.44
C GLU A 125 -12.24 -2.19 -5.87
N LEU A 126 -12.86 -3.26 -6.37
CA LEU A 126 -12.15 -4.44 -6.84
C LEU A 126 -11.93 -4.36 -8.35
N CYS A 127 -10.85 -5.00 -8.81
CA CYS A 127 -10.63 -5.24 -10.23
C CYS A 127 -11.68 -6.21 -10.79
N ASP A 128 -11.64 -6.44 -12.10
CA ASP A 128 -12.60 -7.31 -12.76
C ASP A 128 -12.59 -8.75 -12.26
N ASP A 129 -11.50 -9.18 -11.62
CA ASP A 129 -11.43 -10.51 -11.00
C ASP A 129 -12.31 -10.64 -9.75
N GLY A 130 -12.88 -9.53 -9.25
CA GLY A 130 -13.71 -9.52 -8.05
C GLY A 130 -12.97 -9.79 -6.75
N ILE A 131 -11.64 -9.77 -6.77
CA ILE A 131 -10.80 -10.18 -5.64
C ILE A 131 -9.74 -9.13 -5.32
N THR A 132 -9.11 -8.56 -6.36
CA THR A 132 -7.94 -7.70 -6.21
C THR A 132 -8.34 -6.24 -6.06
N PRO A 133 -7.89 -5.56 -4.98
CA PRO A 133 -8.13 -4.13 -4.82
C PRO A 133 -7.46 -3.32 -5.92
N LYS A 134 -8.20 -2.38 -6.50
CA LYS A 134 -7.65 -1.47 -7.51
C LYS A 134 -6.56 -0.57 -6.93
N HIS A 135 -5.57 -0.29 -7.74
CA HIS A 135 -4.54 0.70 -7.45
C HIS A 135 -5.14 2.11 -7.48
N PRO A 136 -4.60 3.08 -6.71
CA PRO A 136 -5.11 4.46 -6.72
C PRO A 136 -5.15 5.11 -8.10
N LEU A 137 -4.30 4.68 -9.03
CA LEU A 137 -4.32 5.16 -10.42
C LEU A 137 -5.30 4.40 -11.31
N GLY A 138 -5.99 3.41 -10.77
CA GLY A 138 -7.05 2.72 -11.47
C GLY A 138 -8.24 3.63 -11.73
N ASN A 139 -9.21 3.14 -12.48
CA ASN A 139 -10.43 3.88 -12.76
C ASN A 139 -11.35 3.85 -11.53
N LEU A 140 -11.15 4.79 -10.61
CA LEU A 140 -11.86 4.88 -9.35
C LEU A 140 -12.73 6.12 -9.30
N SER A 141 -13.94 5.98 -8.73
CA SER A 141 -14.80 7.13 -8.44
C SER A 141 -14.20 7.95 -7.29
N LYS A 142 -14.43 9.27 -7.33
CA LYS A 142 -13.99 10.17 -6.26
C LYS A 142 -14.78 9.99 -4.96
N ASP A 143 -15.95 9.39 -5.03
CA ASP A 143 -16.88 9.29 -3.90
C ASP A 143 -16.83 7.96 -3.17
N LEU A 144 -15.84 7.13 -3.47
CA LEU A 144 -15.68 5.84 -2.81
C LEU A 144 -15.30 6.00 -1.34
N VAL A 145 -15.81 5.07 -0.53
CA VAL A 145 -15.47 4.95 0.88
C VAL A 145 -14.89 3.56 1.13
N PRO A 146 -14.02 3.41 2.13
CA PRO A 146 -13.43 2.11 2.42
C PRO A 146 -14.48 1.07 2.83
N LYS A 147 -14.35 -0.14 2.29
CA LYS A 147 -15.21 -1.30 2.60
C LYS A 147 -14.35 -2.40 3.19
N HIS A 148 -14.92 -3.20 4.08
CA HIS A 148 -14.19 -4.32 4.68
C HIS A 148 -13.67 -5.27 3.60
N TYR A 149 -12.37 -5.56 3.64
CA TYR A 149 -11.73 -6.48 2.70
C TYR A 149 -11.46 -7.81 3.40
N LYS A 150 -12.11 -8.87 2.90
CA LYS A 150 -11.86 -10.22 3.40
C LYS A 150 -10.79 -10.85 2.51
N LEU A 151 -9.53 -10.63 2.89
CA LEU A 151 -8.42 -11.23 2.17
C LEU A 151 -8.44 -12.74 2.40
N ASN A 152 -8.66 -13.48 1.32
CA ASN A 152 -8.69 -14.93 1.37
C ASN A 152 -7.25 -15.46 1.46
N THR A 153 -6.98 -16.32 2.44
CA THR A 153 -5.66 -16.93 2.61
C THR A 153 -5.21 -17.74 1.38
N MET A 154 -6.14 -18.14 0.53
CA MET A 154 -5.83 -18.83 -0.72
C MET A 154 -5.15 -17.94 -1.76
N LEU A 155 -5.20 -16.61 -1.59
CA LEU A 155 -4.49 -15.66 -2.45
C LEU A 155 -2.99 -15.63 -2.18
N ASN A 156 -2.58 -16.19 -1.07
CA ASN A 156 -1.20 -16.18 -0.61
C ASN A 156 -0.50 -17.43 -1.09
N GLY A 157 -0.19 -17.48 -2.33
CA GLY A 157 0.48 -18.63 -2.91
C GLY A 157 1.64 -19.18 -2.08
#